data_f4d06e6a10bf59074ba14d98e9320ca6
#
_entry.id   f4d06e6a10bf59074ba14d98e9320ca6
#
_cell.length_a   1.000
_cell.length_b   1.000
_cell.length_c   1.000
_cell.angle_alpha   90.00
_cell.angle_beta   90.00
_cell.angle_gamma   90.00
#
_symmetry.space_group_name_H-M   'P 1'
#
loop_
_entity.id
_entity.type
_entity.pdbx_description
1 polymer ?
#
loop_
_entity_poly.entity_id
_entity_poly.type
_entity_poly.pdbx_seq_one_letter_code
_entity_poly.pdbx_strand_id
1 'polypeptide(L)'
;MIVVVTGASGSGKSEYAEGVAVKLAGKGDLYYLATMRVYGEEGVRRVERHRKLRAGKGFQTAECPVKVDEAFAQVCMSESLEQTCDTSHGRVCTSEFLEQGCARLHGKIRMPVALLECMSNLVANEMFPETVGDEINANCVENIVRQIRHLKDQTGHLVIVTNQIFEDGIIYEPETMEYIRNLG
;
A
#
# COMPACT_ATOMS: atom_id res chain seq x y z
N MET A 1 -9.22 7.36 -9.39
CA MET A 1 -8.17 7.38 -10.44
C MET A 1 -7.01 6.53 -9.93
N ILE A 2 -6.34 5.76 -10.82
CA ILE A 2 -5.07 5.09 -10.51
C ILE A 2 -3.95 5.84 -11.23
N VAL A 3 -2.84 6.07 -10.54
CA VAL A 3 -1.60 6.64 -11.08
C VAL A 3 -0.48 5.63 -10.84
N VAL A 4 0.22 5.22 -11.88
CA VAL A 4 1.36 4.31 -11.78
C VAL A 4 2.64 5.12 -12.03
N VAL A 5 3.60 4.99 -11.11
CA VAL A 5 4.93 5.62 -11.19
C VAL A 5 5.97 4.52 -11.32
N THR A 6 6.61 4.43 -12.47
CA THR A 6 7.63 3.44 -12.76
C THR A 6 9.01 4.07 -12.96
N GLY A 7 10.07 3.33 -12.70
CA GLY A 7 11.45 3.78 -12.90
C GLY A 7 12.46 2.83 -12.27
N ALA A 8 13.73 3.06 -12.58
CA ALA A 8 14.85 2.28 -12.05
C ALA A 8 15.05 2.50 -10.54
N SER A 9 15.78 1.62 -9.88
CA SER A 9 16.18 1.79 -8.48
C SER A 9 16.95 3.10 -8.31
N GLY A 10 16.64 3.86 -7.26
CA GLY A 10 17.31 5.15 -6.99
C GLY A 10 16.93 6.32 -7.91
N SER A 11 15.97 6.17 -8.84
CA SER A 11 15.55 7.20 -9.80
C SER A 11 14.75 8.37 -9.20
N GLY A 12 14.46 8.37 -7.90
CA GLY A 12 13.62 9.40 -7.26
C GLY A 12 12.10 9.15 -7.40
N LYS A 13 11.68 8.01 -7.96
CA LYS A 13 10.26 7.69 -8.18
C LYS A 13 9.41 7.74 -6.91
N SER A 14 9.94 7.28 -5.76
CA SER A 14 9.22 7.29 -4.49
C SER A 14 8.89 8.72 -4.04
N GLU A 15 9.87 9.63 -4.10
CA GLU A 15 9.65 11.05 -3.75
C GLU A 15 8.65 11.72 -4.70
N TYR A 16 8.75 11.41 -6.00
CA TYR A 16 7.80 11.90 -7.00
C TYR A 16 6.38 11.40 -6.72
N ALA A 17 6.22 10.09 -6.46
CA ALA A 17 4.93 9.47 -6.13
C ALA A 17 4.31 10.03 -4.85
N GLU A 18 5.12 10.26 -3.81
CA GLU A 18 4.70 10.94 -2.58
C GLU A 18 4.16 12.34 -2.88
N GLY A 19 4.87 13.12 -3.71
CA GLY A 19 4.42 14.45 -4.13
C GLY A 19 3.10 14.42 -4.91
N VAL A 20 2.89 13.41 -5.76
CA VAL A 20 1.62 13.19 -6.47
C VAL A 20 0.50 12.85 -5.48
N ALA A 21 0.74 11.91 -4.55
CA ALA A 21 -0.26 11.50 -3.57
C ALA A 21 -0.69 12.67 -2.66
N VAL A 22 0.26 13.47 -2.16
CA VAL A 22 -0.01 14.68 -1.37
C VAL A 22 -0.88 15.68 -2.14
N LYS A 23 -0.57 15.93 -3.42
CA LYS A 23 -1.37 16.83 -4.26
C LYS A 23 -2.80 16.32 -4.46
N LEU A 24 -2.97 15.01 -4.67
CA LEU A 24 -4.27 14.39 -4.86
C LEU A 24 -5.11 14.39 -3.57
N ALA A 25 -4.48 14.18 -2.42
CA ALA A 25 -5.15 14.19 -1.13
C ALA A 25 -5.62 15.60 -0.75
N GLY A 26 -4.84 16.63 -1.04
CA GLY A 26 -5.12 18.01 -0.64
C GLY A 26 -5.20 18.14 0.90
N LYS A 27 -6.43 18.19 1.43
CA LYS A 27 -6.72 18.18 2.89
C LYS A 27 -7.40 16.88 3.34
N GLY A 28 -7.44 15.86 2.49
CA GLY A 28 -8.01 14.54 2.80
C GLY A 28 -6.98 13.61 3.43
N ASP A 29 -7.46 12.46 3.85
CA ASP A 29 -6.64 11.43 4.47
C ASP A 29 -5.68 10.81 3.45
N LEU A 30 -4.45 10.58 3.91
CA LEU A 30 -3.33 10.17 3.07
C LEU A 30 -2.61 8.98 3.70
N TYR A 31 -2.66 7.84 3.02
CA TYR A 31 -2.09 6.59 3.49
C TYR A 31 -0.88 6.15 2.68
N TYR A 32 0.11 5.59 3.36
CA TYR A 32 1.28 4.96 2.77
C TYR A 32 1.28 3.47 3.11
N LEU A 33 1.10 2.65 2.08
CA LEU A 33 1.08 1.20 2.19
C LEU A 33 2.49 0.66 1.92
N ALA A 34 3.20 0.32 3.00
CA ALA A 34 4.58 -0.15 2.94
C ALA A 34 4.60 -1.67 2.74
N THR A 35 5.04 -2.12 1.57
CA THR A 35 5.10 -3.55 1.24
C THR A 35 6.47 -4.18 1.49
N MET A 36 7.47 -3.40 1.89
CA MET A 36 8.82 -3.91 2.10
C MET A 36 8.91 -4.75 3.37
N ARG A 37 9.33 -6.01 3.25
CA ARG A 37 9.80 -6.80 4.38
C ARG A 37 11.19 -6.33 4.80
N VAL A 38 11.42 -6.25 6.11
CA VAL A 38 12.67 -5.74 6.65
C VAL A 38 13.60 -6.91 6.97
N TYR A 39 14.68 -7.06 6.20
CA TYR A 39 15.70 -8.05 6.44
C TYR A 39 17.04 -7.36 6.76
N GLY A 40 17.63 -7.75 7.89
CA GLY A 40 18.94 -7.28 8.33
C GLY A 40 19.05 -5.77 8.55
N GLU A 41 20.25 -5.30 8.86
CA GLU A 41 20.50 -3.88 9.16
C GLU A 41 20.30 -2.95 7.96
N GLU A 42 20.57 -3.41 6.75
CA GLU A 42 20.38 -2.60 5.55
C GLU A 42 18.91 -2.30 5.31
N GLY A 43 18.02 -3.30 5.50
CA GLY A 43 16.57 -3.12 5.43
C GLY A 43 16.08 -2.09 6.44
N VAL A 44 16.54 -2.16 7.68
CA VAL A 44 16.22 -1.17 8.73
C VAL A 44 16.63 0.24 8.30
N ARG A 45 17.88 0.43 7.85
CA ARG A 45 18.37 1.74 7.36
C ARG A 45 17.55 2.27 6.19
N ARG A 46 17.10 1.40 5.29
CA ARG A 46 16.25 1.78 4.16
C ARG A 46 14.88 2.27 4.62
N VAL A 47 14.22 1.56 5.53
CA VAL A 47 12.94 1.97 6.12
C VAL A 47 13.07 3.30 6.85
N GLU A 48 14.10 3.46 7.69
CA GLU A 48 14.35 4.73 8.39
C GLU A 48 14.52 5.91 7.45
N ARG A 49 15.28 5.72 6.34
CA ARG A 49 15.45 6.75 5.32
C ARG A 49 14.11 7.13 4.68
N HIS A 50 13.28 6.14 4.32
CA HIS A 50 11.96 6.40 3.74
C HIS A 50 11.02 7.08 4.75
N ARG A 51 11.04 6.69 6.03
CA ARG A 51 10.28 7.38 7.09
C ARG A 51 10.69 8.84 7.25
N LYS A 52 12.00 9.12 7.24
CA LYS A 52 12.52 10.50 7.31
C LYS A 52 12.08 11.35 6.11
N LEU A 53 12.10 10.79 4.90
CA LEU A 53 11.67 11.49 3.68
C LEU A 53 10.16 11.81 3.68
N ARG A 54 9.35 10.97 4.35
CA ARG A 54 7.90 11.18 4.48
C ARG A 54 7.51 12.08 5.65
N ALA A 55 8.42 12.31 6.59
CA ALA A 55 8.13 13.10 7.78
C ALA A 55 7.57 14.48 7.41
N GLY A 56 6.45 14.87 8.02
CA GLY A 56 5.78 16.15 7.76
C GLY A 56 4.89 16.19 6.51
N LYS A 57 4.81 15.12 5.69
CA LYS A 57 3.93 15.08 4.51
C LYS A 57 2.48 14.62 4.82
N GLY A 58 2.18 14.27 6.07
CA GLY A 58 0.84 13.87 6.50
C GLY A 58 0.43 12.43 6.18
N PHE A 59 1.40 11.57 5.84
CA PHE A 59 1.12 10.15 5.60
C PHE A 59 0.89 9.38 6.89
N GLN A 60 -0.19 8.60 6.90
CA GLN A 60 -0.40 7.52 7.84
C GLN A 60 0.17 6.24 7.21
N THR A 61 1.05 5.54 7.93
CA THR A 61 1.76 4.38 7.37
C THR A 61 1.15 3.08 7.88
N ALA A 62 0.70 2.24 6.94
CA ALA A 62 0.35 0.85 7.17
C ALA A 62 1.46 -0.05 6.63
N GLU A 63 2.02 -0.90 7.48
CA GLU A 63 2.99 -1.92 7.05
C GLU A 63 2.22 -3.17 6.62
N CYS A 64 2.24 -3.45 5.32
CA CYS A 64 1.43 -4.50 4.70
C CYS A 64 2.23 -5.22 3.60
N PRO A 65 3.13 -6.13 3.98
CA PRO A 65 3.93 -6.89 3.00
C PRO A 65 3.08 -7.74 2.06
N VAL A 66 1.88 -8.15 2.49
CA VAL A 66 0.88 -8.90 1.72
C VAL A 66 -0.52 -8.40 2.08
N LYS A 67 -1.54 -8.78 1.31
CA LYS A 67 -2.97 -8.48 1.60
C LYS A 67 -3.23 -6.97 1.83
N VAL A 68 -2.78 -6.16 0.92
CA VAL A 68 -2.78 -4.69 1.06
C VAL A 68 -4.18 -4.08 1.23
N ASP A 69 -5.21 -4.70 0.68
CA ASP A 69 -6.60 -4.28 0.81
C ASP A 69 -7.16 -4.52 2.22
N GLU A 70 -6.86 -5.69 2.82
CA GLU A 70 -7.26 -6.02 4.18
C GLU A 70 -6.54 -5.11 5.20
N ALA A 71 -5.23 -4.92 5.03
CA ALA A 71 -4.42 -4.06 5.89
C ALA A 71 -4.89 -2.59 5.84
N PHE A 72 -5.21 -2.09 4.66
CA PHE A 72 -5.76 -0.75 4.48
C PHE A 72 -7.10 -0.58 5.21
N ALA A 73 -8.03 -1.54 5.05
CA ALA A 73 -9.32 -1.52 5.73
C ALA A 73 -9.16 -1.50 7.26
N GLN A 74 -8.23 -2.27 7.81
CA GLN A 74 -7.95 -2.29 9.26
C GLN A 74 -7.48 -0.94 9.79
N VAL A 75 -6.57 -0.27 9.08
CA VAL A 75 -6.06 1.06 9.49
C VAL A 75 -7.17 2.10 9.43
N CYS A 76 -7.99 2.11 8.38
CA CYS A 76 -9.14 2.99 8.29
C CYS A 76 -10.17 2.78 9.41
N MET A 77 -10.38 1.52 9.84
CA MET A 77 -11.32 1.20 10.94
C MET A 77 -10.79 1.66 12.29
N SER A 78 -9.50 1.47 12.58
CA SER A 78 -8.90 1.85 13.87
C SER A 78 -9.00 3.35 14.13
N GLU A 79 -8.81 4.18 13.12
CA GLU A 79 -8.93 5.63 13.24
C GLU A 79 -10.37 6.10 13.45
N SER A 80 -11.34 5.44 12.83
CA SER A 80 -12.76 5.76 13.05
C SER A 80 -13.17 5.53 14.51
N LEU A 81 -12.53 4.58 15.20
CA LEU A 81 -12.78 4.31 16.62
C LEU A 81 -12.11 5.32 17.55
N GLU A 82 -10.91 5.80 17.22
CA GLU A 82 -10.21 6.80 18.05
C GLU A 82 -10.87 8.19 17.97
N GLN A 83 -11.41 8.56 16.82
CA GLN A 83 -12.11 9.83 16.64
C GLN A 83 -13.52 9.88 17.24
N THR A 84 -14.14 8.75 17.58
CA THR A 84 -15.47 8.66 18.20
C THR A 84 -15.46 8.60 19.72
N CYS A 85 -14.30 8.52 20.38
CA CYS A 85 -14.14 8.54 21.82
C CYS A 85 -14.09 9.95 22.40
N ASP A 86 -15.02 10.81 22.04
CA ASP A 86 -15.34 11.99 22.86
C ASP A 86 -16.45 11.59 23.83
N THR A 87 -16.08 11.45 25.10
CA THR A 87 -16.80 10.78 26.19
C THR A 87 -18.04 11.53 26.70
N SER A 88 -18.69 12.36 25.89
CA SER A 88 -19.82 13.17 26.40
C SER A 88 -21.24 12.67 26.03
N HIS A 89 -21.39 11.73 25.12
CA HIS A 89 -22.72 11.15 24.81
C HIS A 89 -22.61 9.68 24.40
N GLY A 90 -22.95 8.78 25.33
CA GLY A 90 -22.94 7.33 25.13
C GLY A 90 -23.81 6.88 23.94
N ARG A 91 -23.20 6.68 22.77
CA ARG A 91 -23.77 5.95 21.65
C ARG A 91 -22.95 4.71 21.37
N VAL A 92 -23.59 3.58 21.65
CA VAL A 92 -23.09 2.25 21.30
C VAL A 92 -23.08 2.12 19.76
N CYS A 93 -21.91 1.85 19.20
CA CYS A 93 -21.78 1.55 17.76
C CYS A 93 -22.37 0.16 17.49
N THR A 94 -23.43 0.07 16.71
CA THR A 94 -24.01 -1.18 16.22
C THR A 94 -23.37 -1.63 14.92
N SER A 95 -23.41 -2.95 14.67
CA SER A 95 -22.77 -3.66 13.55
C SER A 95 -23.13 -3.22 12.13
N GLU A 96 -24.04 -2.29 11.95
CA GLU A 96 -24.45 -1.74 10.64
C GLU A 96 -23.44 -0.72 10.04
N PHE A 97 -22.42 -0.33 10.81
CA PHE A 97 -21.37 0.60 10.35
C PHE A 97 -20.27 -0.05 9.50
N LEU A 98 -20.25 -1.37 9.40
CA LEU A 98 -19.19 -2.11 8.71
C LEU A 98 -19.30 -2.13 7.18
N GLU A 99 -20.46 -1.75 6.61
CA GLU A 99 -20.66 -1.74 5.15
C GLU A 99 -20.48 -0.37 4.48
N GLN A 100 -20.27 0.70 5.25
CA GLN A 100 -20.08 2.05 4.71
C GLN A 100 -18.70 2.58 5.11
N GLY A 101 -17.71 2.28 4.26
CA GLY A 101 -16.31 2.68 4.41
C GLY A 101 -16.08 4.11 4.89
N CYS A 102 -15.01 4.24 5.64
CA CYS A 102 -14.36 5.44 6.18
C CYS A 102 -14.71 6.76 5.48
N ALA A 103 -15.63 7.54 5.97
CA ALA A 103 -15.67 9.00 5.80
C ALA A 103 -17.01 9.63 6.20
N ARG A 104 -17.30 9.73 7.48
CA ARG A 104 -18.38 10.63 7.97
C ARG A 104 -17.91 11.56 9.07
N LEU A 105 -17.21 12.61 8.70
CA LEU A 105 -17.15 13.82 9.51
C LEU A 105 -17.18 15.06 8.60
N HIS A 106 -18.18 15.93 8.81
CA HIS A 106 -18.39 17.23 8.14
C HIS A 106 -18.81 17.22 6.66
N GLY A 107 -19.91 16.57 6.30
CA GLY A 107 -20.74 16.99 5.15
C GLY A 107 -20.20 16.80 3.73
N LYS A 108 -18.95 16.31 3.54
CA LYS A 108 -18.41 15.84 2.26
C LYS A 108 -17.62 14.57 2.49
N ILE A 109 -18.13 13.46 1.99
CA ILE A 109 -17.41 12.18 1.93
C ILE A 109 -16.20 12.39 1.02
N ARG A 110 -15.01 12.55 1.60
CA ARG A 110 -13.76 12.52 0.83
C ARG A 110 -13.17 11.14 0.99
N MET A 111 -13.09 10.42 -0.13
CA MET A 111 -12.38 9.15 -0.17
C MET A 111 -10.88 9.39 0.03
N PRO A 112 -10.20 8.59 0.86
CA PRO A 112 -8.78 8.75 1.13
C PRO A 112 -7.92 8.52 -0.10
N VAL A 113 -6.68 8.99 -0.06
CA VAL A 113 -5.65 8.69 -1.07
C VAL A 113 -4.68 7.69 -0.49
N ALA A 114 -4.39 6.61 -1.23
CA ALA A 114 -3.39 5.63 -0.85
C ALA A 114 -2.21 5.65 -1.82
N LEU A 115 -1.01 5.52 -1.28
CA LEU A 115 0.25 5.30 -2.00
C LEU A 115 0.78 3.90 -1.67
N LEU A 116 0.86 3.03 -2.66
CA LEU A 116 1.43 1.68 -2.55
C LEU A 116 2.92 1.71 -2.93
N GLU A 117 3.80 1.43 -1.97
CA GLU A 117 5.26 1.40 -2.14
C GLU A 117 5.83 0.08 -1.63
N CYS A 118 6.14 -0.88 -2.53
CA CYS A 118 5.96 -0.84 -3.97
C CYS A 118 5.37 -2.15 -4.50
N MET A 119 4.85 -2.13 -5.73
CA MET A 119 4.27 -3.31 -6.39
C MET A 119 5.28 -4.45 -6.52
N SER A 120 6.53 -4.16 -6.84
CA SER A 120 7.58 -5.18 -6.97
C SER A 120 7.82 -5.96 -5.66
N ASN A 121 7.78 -5.30 -4.51
CA ASN A 121 7.86 -6.00 -3.23
C ASN A 121 6.59 -6.83 -2.97
N LEU A 122 5.41 -6.28 -3.28
CA LEU A 122 4.15 -6.99 -3.10
C LEU A 122 4.12 -8.28 -3.93
N VAL A 123 4.50 -8.22 -5.21
CA VAL A 123 4.58 -9.40 -6.09
C VAL A 123 5.55 -10.44 -5.53
N ALA A 124 6.75 -10.02 -5.10
CA ALA A 124 7.73 -10.93 -4.50
C ALA A 124 7.20 -11.59 -3.23
N ASN A 125 6.55 -10.82 -2.36
CA ASN A 125 6.03 -11.32 -1.09
C ASN A 125 4.85 -12.29 -1.25
N GLU A 126 3.97 -12.03 -2.21
CA GLU A 126 2.81 -12.90 -2.52
C GLU A 126 3.23 -14.15 -3.29
N MET A 127 4.28 -14.05 -4.12
CA MET A 127 4.80 -15.16 -4.91
C MET A 127 5.64 -16.11 -4.06
N PHE A 128 6.45 -15.57 -3.13
CA PHE A 128 7.36 -16.32 -2.26
C PHE A 128 6.92 -16.18 -0.79
N PRO A 129 6.01 -17.02 -0.30
CA PRO A 129 5.59 -16.99 1.10
C PRO A 129 6.78 -17.35 2.04
N GLU A 130 6.73 -16.85 3.29
CA GLU A 130 7.83 -17.06 4.25
C GLU A 130 7.83 -18.46 4.87
N THR A 131 6.75 -19.22 4.70
CA THR A 131 6.62 -20.55 5.29
C THR A 131 7.52 -21.53 4.56
N VAL A 132 8.45 -22.14 5.29
CA VAL A 132 9.38 -23.13 4.74
C VAL A 132 8.60 -24.34 4.20
N GLY A 133 8.72 -24.60 2.89
CA GLY A 133 8.05 -25.70 2.22
C GLY A 133 6.81 -25.30 1.42
N ASP A 134 6.39 -24.04 1.46
CA ASP A 134 5.32 -23.56 0.58
C ASP A 134 5.84 -23.46 -0.87
N GLU A 135 5.03 -23.97 -1.79
CA GLU A 135 5.29 -23.82 -3.22
C GLU A 135 5.05 -22.38 -3.66
N ILE A 136 5.67 -21.99 -4.79
CA ILE A 136 5.45 -20.70 -5.44
C ILE A 136 3.94 -20.54 -5.67
N ASN A 137 3.38 -19.40 -5.23
CA ASN A 137 1.96 -19.13 -5.38
C ASN A 137 1.62 -18.82 -6.85
N ALA A 138 1.18 -19.82 -7.59
CA ALA A 138 0.82 -19.69 -9.00
C ALA A 138 -0.33 -18.69 -9.27
N ASN A 139 -1.17 -18.40 -8.26
CA ASN A 139 -2.29 -17.47 -8.38
C ASN A 139 -1.97 -16.05 -7.84
N CYS A 140 -0.70 -15.73 -7.63
CA CYS A 140 -0.30 -14.47 -7.00
C CYS A 140 -0.80 -13.25 -7.80
N VAL A 141 -0.74 -13.28 -9.13
CA VAL A 141 -1.18 -12.17 -10.00
C VAL A 141 -2.67 -11.91 -9.87
N GLU A 142 -3.51 -12.96 -9.96
CA GLU A 142 -4.97 -12.81 -9.80
C GLU A 142 -5.33 -12.29 -8.40
N ASN A 143 -4.65 -12.78 -7.37
CA ASN A 143 -4.83 -12.32 -6.01
C ASN A 143 -4.47 -10.83 -5.86
N ILE A 144 -3.33 -10.40 -6.40
CA ILE A 144 -2.88 -9.01 -6.36
C ILE A 144 -3.86 -8.12 -7.15
N VAL A 145 -4.28 -8.51 -8.34
CA VAL A 145 -5.26 -7.75 -9.14
C VAL A 145 -6.56 -7.56 -8.37
N ARG A 146 -7.04 -8.60 -7.68
CA ARG A 146 -8.22 -8.50 -6.81
C ARG A 146 -7.99 -7.51 -5.66
N GLN A 147 -6.87 -7.60 -4.95
CA GLN A 147 -6.50 -6.69 -3.86
C GLN A 147 -6.44 -5.23 -4.35
N ILE A 148 -5.82 -4.98 -5.50
CA ILE A 148 -5.73 -3.63 -6.08
C ILE A 148 -7.12 -3.08 -6.48
N ARG A 149 -8.01 -3.92 -6.98
CA ARG A 149 -9.40 -3.51 -7.26
C ARG A 149 -10.14 -3.14 -5.98
N HIS A 150 -10.07 -3.99 -4.95
CA HIS A 150 -10.68 -3.69 -3.65
C HIS A 150 -10.10 -2.41 -3.02
N LEU A 151 -8.78 -2.25 -3.06
CA LEU A 151 -8.11 -1.05 -2.57
C LEU A 151 -8.56 0.20 -3.35
N LYS A 152 -8.72 0.09 -4.68
CA LYS A 152 -9.21 1.18 -5.51
C LYS A 152 -10.65 1.57 -5.16
N ASP A 153 -11.50 0.60 -4.84
CA ASP A 153 -12.90 0.87 -4.46
C ASP A 153 -13.01 1.57 -3.10
N GLN A 154 -12.03 1.35 -2.21
CA GLN A 154 -11.93 1.99 -0.90
C GLN A 154 -11.24 3.39 -0.95
N THR A 155 -10.66 3.78 -2.08
CA THR A 155 -9.85 5.00 -2.21
C THR A 155 -10.39 5.94 -3.30
N GLY A 156 -10.28 7.25 -3.09
CA GLY A 156 -10.53 8.26 -4.12
C GLY A 156 -9.47 8.22 -5.22
N HIS A 157 -8.21 8.14 -4.79
CA HIS A 157 -7.06 8.00 -5.68
C HIS A 157 -6.09 6.96 -5.12
N LEU A 158 -5.51 6.16 -6.02
CA LEU A 158 -4.49 5.16 -5.71
C LEU A 158 -3.25 5.48 -6.53
N VAL A 159 -2.12 5.72 -5.85
CA VAL A 159 -0.81 5.89 -6.45
C VAL A 159 -0.01 4.62 -6.22
N ILE A 160 0.55 4.03 -7.28
CA ILE A 160 1.30 2.77 -7.22
C ILE A 160 2.71 3.02 -7.72
N VAL A 161 3.71 2.67 -6.90
CA VAL A 161 5.11 2.67 -7.32
C VAL A 161 5.52 1.28 -7.72
N THR A 162 6.22 1.16 -8.85
CA THR A 162 6.81 -0.10 -9.30
C THR A 162 8.23 0.10 -9.84
N ASN A 163 9.05 -0.92 -9.76
CA ASN A 163 10.38 -0.92 -10.35
C ASN A 163 10.31 -1.36 -11.80
N GLN A 164 11.08 -0.71 -12.66
CA GLN A 164 11.35 -1.18 -14.01
C GLN A 164 12.54 -2.13 -13.96
N ILE A 165 12.30 -3.43 -14.20
CA ILE A 165 13.32 -4.50 -14.08
C ILE A 165 13.36 -5.39 -15.34
N PHE A 166 12.73 -4.96 -16.44
CA PHE A 166 12.33 -5.87 -17.52
C PHE A 166 13.36 -6.08 -18.62
N GLU A 167 14.44 -5.29 -18.70
CA GLU A 167 15.26 -5.26 -19.93
C GLU A 167 16.76 -5.09 -19.66
N ASP A 168 17.34 -5.96 -18.84
CA ASP A 168 18.80 -6.01 -18.69
C ASP A 168 19.48 -7.05 -19.60
N GLY A 169 18.68 -7.86 -20.32
CA GLY A 169 19.17 -8.90 -21.22
C GLY A 169 19.78 -10.11 -20.52
N ILE A 170 19.64 -10.21 -19.20
CA ILE A 170 20.19 -11.30 -18.40
C ILE A 170 19.15 -12.43 -18.31
N ILE A 171 19.61 -13.65 -18.43
CA ILE A 171 18.78 -14.85 -18.17
C ILE A 171 19.01 -15.24 -16.72
N TYR A 172 17.95 -15.13 -15.92
CA TYR A 172 17.94 -15.48 -14.51
C TYR A 172 17.43 -16.91 -14.31
N GLU A 173 17.52 -17.40 -13.07
CA GLU A 173 16.89 -18.65 -12.66
C GLU A 173 15.37 -18.62 -12.90
N PRO A 174 14.72 -19.80 -13.13
CA PRO A 174 13.31 -19.88 -13.53
C PRO A 174 12.35 -19.08 -12.64
N GLU A 175 12.54 -19.12 -11.33
CA GLU A 175 11.70 -18.42 -10.36
C GLU A 175 11.82 -16.89 -10.50
N THR A 176 13.04 -16.41 -10.74
CA THR A 176 13.29 -14.98 -10.99
C THR A 176 12.68 -14.54 -12.32
N MET A 177 12.76 -15.36 -13.35
CA MET A 177 12.12 -15.08 -14.64
C MET A 177 10.60 -15.06 -14.51
N GLU A 178 10.02 -15.92 -13.68
CA GLU A 178 8.58 -15.92 -13.40
C GLU A 178 8.16 -14.67 -12.64
N TYR A 179 8.93 -14.26 -11.62
CA TYR A 179 8.72 -13.00 -10.92
C TYR A 179 8.74 -11.78 -11.86
N ILE A 180 9.74 -11.71 -12.75
CA ILE A 180 9.85 -10.63 -13.74
C ILE A 180 8.62 -10.61 -14.66
N ARG A 181 8.18 -11.78 -15.13
CA ARG A 181 6.98 -11.91 -15.97
C ARG A 181 5.70 -11.51 -15.24
N ASN A 182 5.57 -11.86 -13.98
CA ASN A 182 4.39 -11.55 -13.17
C ASN A 182 4.30 -10.06 -12.79
N LEU A 183 5.45 -9.36 -12.76
CA LEU A 183 5.49 -7.93 -12.47
C LEU A 183 5.23 -7.06 -13.72
N GLY A 184 5.60 -7.52 -14.94
CA GLY A 184 5.44 -6.83 -16.23
C GLY A 184 4.13 -7.07 -16.89
#